data_2761222a0849198f71dada3752a15a11
#
_entry.id   2761222a0849198f71dada3752a15a11
#
_cell.length_a   1.000
_cell.length_b   1.000
_cell.length_c   1.000
_cell.angle_alpha   90.00
_cell.angle_beta   90.00
_cell.angle_gamma   90.00
#
_symmetry.space_group_name_H-M   'P 1'
#
loop_
_entity.id
_entity.type
_entity.pdbx_description
1 polymer ?
#
loop_
_entity_poly.entity_id
_entity_poly.type
_entity_poly.pdbx_seq_one_letter_code
_entity_poly.pdbx_strand_id
1 'polypeptide(L)'
;MTKDQKNEVIEVLKEKFTQYNNFYITDTESLSVEQVSKLRRTCFDKKVEMKVAKNTLIRKALESLDAEKYAGIFDSLHNVTALMFSENPKEPALIISSFRKKSNGEKPALKAAFINGDIYTGDNNLKALTQIKTKNELIGEVIGLLQSPAKRVLAALLHHHEKQAVAVVAE
;
A
#
# COMPACT_ATOMS: atom_id res chain seq x y z
N MET A 1 -28.83 11.33 7.06
CA MET A 1 -28.69 10.47 5.88
C MET A 1 -29.99 9.69 5.69
N THR A 2 -30.65 9.87 4.57
CA THR A 2 -31.84 9.13 4.17
C THR A 2 -31.48 7.68 3.80
N LYS A 3 -32.51 6.83 3.61
CA LYS A 3 -32.29 5.42 3.23
C LYS A 3 -31.64 5.33 1.84
N ASP A 4 -32.07 6.18 0.91
CA ASP A 4 -31.56 6.21 -0.45
C ASP A 4 -30.08 6.65 -0.51
N GLN A 5 -29.71 7.70 0.21
CA GLN A 5 -28.31 8.12 0.35
C GLN A 5 -27.38 7.03 0.94
N LYS A 6 -27.91 6.18 1.84
CA LYS A 6 -27.12 5.06 2.37
C LYS A 6 -26.89 3.99 1.31
N ASN A 7 -27.92 3.71 0.50
CA ASN A 7 -27.82 2.74 -0.59
C ASN A 7 -26.86 3.22 -1.67
N GLU A 8 -26.93 4.48 -2.08
CA GLU A 8 -25.96 5.10 -3.01
C GLU A 8 -24.51 4.96 -2.53
N VAL A 9 -24.27 5.23 -1.24
CA VAL A 9 -22.91 5.08 -0.67
C VAL A 9 -22.46 3.62 -0.69
N ILE A 10 -23.36 2.65 -0.41
CA ILE A 10 -23.02 1.23 -0.46
C ILE A 10 -22.68 0.82 -1.90
N GLU A 11 -23.44 1.29 -2.90
CA GLU A 11 -23.17 0.99 -4.31
C GLU A 11 -21.83 1.56 -4.76
N VAL A 12 -21.55 2.82 -4.45
CA VAL A 12 -20.25 3.44 -4.72
C VAL A 12 -19.08 2.69 -4.03
N LEU A 13 -19.29 2.22 -2.80
CA LEU A 13 -18.26 1.42 -2.11
C LEU A 13 -18.06 0.06 -2.78
N LYS A 14 -19.13 -0.63 -3.22
CA LYS A 14 -19.04 -1.89 -3.95
C LYS A 14 -18.25 -1.74 -5.26
N GLU A 15 -18.57 -0.70 -6.03
CA GLU A 15 -17.83 -0.40 -7.26
C GLU A 15 -16.34 -0.20 -6.97
N LYS A 16 -16.00 0.55 -5.90
CA LYS A 16 -14.61 0.78 -5.52
C LYS A 16 -13.90 -0.50 -5.05
N PHE A 17 -14.54 -1.33 -4.25
CA PHE A 17 -13.97 -2.62 -3.85
C PHE A 17 -13.78 -3.60 -5.02
N THR A 18 -14.61 -3.49 -6.05
CA THR A 18 -14.47 -4.29 -7.28
C THR A 18 -13.39 -3.72 -8.20
N GLN A 19 -13.28 -2.39 -8.29
CA GLN A 19 -12.29 -1.71 -9.12
C GLN A 19 -10.85 -1.88 -8.59
N TYR A 20 -10.68 -1.78 -7.26
CA TYR A 20 -9.37 -1.87 -6.61
C TYR A 20 -9.19 -3.19 -5.87
N ASN A 21 -8.18 -3.96 -6.27
CA ASN A 21 -7.84 -5.21 -5.60
C ASN A 21 -7.17 -5.01 -4.23
N ASN A 22 -6.70 -3.79 -3.96
CA ASN A 22 -5.96 -3.47 -2.74
C ASN A 22 -6.60 -2.29 -2.05
N PHE A 23 -6.92 -2.46 -0.76
CA PHE A 23 -7.41 -1.37 0.07
C PHE A 23 -6.89 -1.48 1.50
N TYR A 24 -6.77 -0.32 2.14
CA TYR A 24 -6.30 -0.18 3.50
C TYR A 24 -7.39 0.46 4.36
N ILE A 25 -7.51 -0.01 5.57
CA ILE A 25 -8.41 0.49 6.59
C ILE A 25 -7.57 1.16 7.66
N THR A 26 -7.70 2.47 7.80
CA THR A 26 -6.89 3.27 8.69
C THR A 26 -7.73 4.01 9.71
N ASP A 27 -7.15 4.25 10.88
CA ASP A 27 -7.72 5.11 11.90
C ASP A 27 -7.19 6.53 11.73
N THR A 28 -8.12 7.45 11.50
CA THR A 28 -7.83 8.88 11.37
C THR A 28 -8.35 9.69 12.57
N GLU A 29 -8.75 9.02 13.64
CA GLU A 29 -9.17 9.68 14.87
C GLU A 29 -8.04 10.51 15.48
N SER A 30 -8.36 11.64 16.07
CA SER A 30 -7.40 12.58 16.68
C SER A 30 -6.49 13.36 15.71
N LEU A 31 -6.66 13.23 14.40
CA LEU A 31 -5.95 14.09 13.45
C LEU A 31 -6.65 15.44 13.32
N SER A 32 -5.87 16.53 13.30
CA SER A 32 -6.41 17.86 13.02
C SER A 32 -6.93 17.97 11.59
N VAL A 33 -7.83 18.92 11.33
CA VAL A 33 -8.39 19.16 9.99
C VAL A 33 -7.28 19.45 8.98
N GLU A 34 -6.24 20.17 9.39
CA GLU A 34 -5.08 20.47 8.57
C GLU A 34 -4.30 19.19 8.20
N GLN A 35 -4.08 18.32 9.19
CA GLN A 35 -3.39 17.04 8.98
C GLN A 35 -4.18 16.12 8.03
N VAL A 36 -5.49 16.03 8.19
CA VAL A 36 -6.36 15.25 7.30
C VAL A 36 -6.33 15.83 5.87
N SER A 37 -6.32 17.15 5.72
CA SER A 37 -6.23 17.80 4.41
C SER A 37 -4.88 17.52 3.74
N LYS A 38 -3.78 17.60 4.49
CA LYS A 38 -2.43 17.24 4.00
C LYS A 38 -2.35 15.76 3.61
N LEU A 39 -2.94 14.87 4.41
CA LEU A 39 -2.99 13.44 4.11
C LEU A 39 -3.75 13.18 2.81
N ARG A 40 -4.93 13.75 2.63
CA ARG A 40 -5.72 13.64 1.40
C ARG A 40 -4.96 14.14 0.17
N ARG A 41 -4.25 15.26 0.29
CA ARG A 41 -3.43 15.80 -0.79
C ARG A 41 -2.30 14.85 -1.17
N THR A 42 -1.60 14.30 -0.18
CA THR A 42 -0.54 13.30 -0.41
C THR A 42 -1.10 12.01 -1.04
N CYS A 43 -2.30 11.58 -0.64
CA CYS A 43 -2.98 10.45 -1.28
C CYS A 43 -3.30 10.74 -2.75
N PHE A 44 -3.82 11.92 -3.04
CA PHE A 44 -4.14 12.33 -4.40
C PHE A 44 -2.89 12.37 -5.30
N ASP A 45 -1.78 12.96 -4.83
CA ASP A 45 -0.51 13.03 -5.56
C ASP A 45 0.05 11.64 -5.93
N LYS A 46 -0.25 10.64 -5.10
CA LYS A 46 0.17 9.25 -5.31
C LYS A 46 -0.90 8.33 -5.90
N LYS A 47 -1.97 8.90 -6.44
CA LYS A 47 -3.09 8.17 -7.05
C LYS A 47 -3.75 7.16 -6.09
N VAL A 48 -3.77 7.48 -4.81
CA VAL A 48 -4.49 6.72 -3.78
C VAL A 48 -5.79 7.44 -3.47
N GLU A 49 -6.91 6.79 -3.64
CA GLU A 49 -8.22 7.36 -3.33
C GLU A 49 -8.54 7.15 -1.85
N MET A 50 -8.79 8.25 -1.12
CA MET A 50 -9.15 8.20 0.29
C MET A 50 -10.62 8.53 0.49
N LYS A 51 -11.39 7.61 1.09
CA LYS A 51 -12.80 7.81 1.47
C LYS A 51 -13.01 7.51 2.94
N VAL A 52 -13.84 8.31 3.58
CA VAL A 52 -14.30 8.08 4.96
C VAL A 52 -15.76 7.68 4.89
N ALA A 53 -16.10 6.54 5.44
CA ALA A 53 -17.45 6.02 5.46
C ALA A 53 -17.78 5.40 6.82
N LYS A 54 -19.07 5.28 7.12
CA LYS A 54 -19.54 4.66 8.35
C LYS A 54 -19.27 3.14 8.31
N ASN A 55 -18.72 2.59 9.39
CA ASN A 55 -18.34 1.17 9.47
C ASN A 55 -19.48 0.20 9.09
N THR A 56 -20.71 0.53 9.48
CA THR A 56 -21.89 -0.29 9.12
C THR A 56 -22.18 -0.31 7.63
N LEU A 57 -21.83 0.76 6.87
CA LEU A 57 -22.01 0.80 5.43
C LEU A 57 -20.86 0.04 4.73
N ILE A 58 -19.64 0.18 5.24
CA ILE A 58 -18.48 -0.59 4.78
C ILE A 58 -18.75 -2.09 4.95
N ARG A 59 -19.20 -2.49 6.14
CA ARG A 59 -19.54 -3.88 6.44
C ARG A 59 -20.58 -4.43 5.47
N LYS A 60 -21.70 -3.72 5.27
CA LYS A 60 -22.75 -4.14 4.32
C LYS A 60 -22.25 -4.24 2.88
N ALA A 61 -21.37 -3.33 2.46
CA ALA A 61 -20.77 -3.38 1.12
C ALA A 61 -19.92 -4.64 0.96
N LEU A 62 -19.06 -4.96 1.93
CA LEU A 62 -18.19 -6.15 1.91
C LEU A 62 -18.99 -7.46 2.04
N GLU A 63 -19.99 -7.53 2.92
CA GLU A 63 -20.90 -8.69 3.07
C GLU A 63 -21.67 -9.00 1.79
N SER A 64 -22.02 -7.97 1.02
CA SER A 64 -22.75 -8.16 -0.24
C SER A 64 -21.86 -8.57 -1.41
N LEU A 65 -20.53 -8.44 -1.33
CA LEU A 65 -19.57 -8.92 -2.32
C LEU A 65 -19.18 -10.37 -2.00
N ASP A 66 -18.45 -10.58 -0.89
CA ASP A 66 -17.98 -11.90 -0.46
C ASP A 66 -17.76 -11.91 1.06
N ALA A 67 -18.71 -12.41 1.84
CA ALA A 67 -18.63 -12.41 3.30
C ALA A 67 -17.47 -13.25 3.85
N GLU A 68 -17.16 -14.39 3.22
CA GLU A 68 -16.11 -15.31 3.66
C GLU A 68 -14.71 -14.71 3.43
N LYS A 69 -14.50 -14.09 2.28
CA LYS A 69 -13.22 -13.49 1.88
C LYS A 69 -12.81 -12.32 2.77
N TYR A 70 -13.77 -11.60 3.32
CA TYR A 70 -13.52 -10.40 4.13
C TYR A 70 -13.77 -10.60 5.63
N ALA A 71 -14.01 -11.84 6.10
CA ALA A 71 -14.34 -12.14 7.48
C ALA A 71 -13.34 -11.56 8.50
N GLY A 72 -12.04 -11.67 8.24
CA GLY A 72 -11.00 -11.15 9.12
C GLY A 72 -10.89 -9.61 9.19
N ILE A 73 -11.62 -8.89 8.34
CA ILE A 73 -11.63 -7.42 8.34
C ILE A 73 -12.71 -6.87 9.26
N PHE A 74 -13.81 -7.62 9.47
CA PHE A 74 -14.96 -7.11 10.21
C PHE A 74 -14.64 -6.75 11.66
N ASP A 75 -13.73 -7.48 12.29
CA ASP A 75 -13.29 -7.22 13.66
C ASP A 75 -12.49 -5.90 13.78
N SER A 76 -11.91 -5.45 12.67
CA SER A 76 -11.15 -4.19 12.60
C SER A 76 -12.02 -2.95 12.36
N LEU A 77 -13.34 -3.11 12.09
CA LEU A 77 -14.25 -2.02 11.77
C LEU A 77 -14.87 -1.38 13.02
N HIS A 78 -14.07 -0.72 13.83
CA HIS A 78 -14.52 0.08 14.99
C HIS A 78 -13.92 1.49 14.92
N ASN A 79 -14.52 2.42 15.67
CA ASN A 79 -14.15 3.83 15.71
C ASN A 79 -14.16 4.52 14.33
N VAL A 80 -13.49 5.66 14.21
CA VAL A 80 -13.38 6.37 12.93
C VAL A 80 -12.55 5.57 11.94
N THR A 81 -13.08 5.37 10.74
CA THR A 81 -12.46 4.54 9.73
C THR A 81 -12.33 5.31 8.42
N ALA A 82 -11.11 5.37 7.90
CA ALA A 82 -10.82 5.86 6.57
C ALA A 82 -10.35 4.69 5.69
N LEU A 83 -10.91 4.61 4.49
CA LEU A 83 -10.52 3.66 3.46
C LEU A 83 -9.54 4.32 2.51
N MET A 84 -8.48 3.63 2.15
CA MET A 84 -7.54 4.03 1.12
C MET A 84 -7.50 2.96 0.04
N PHE A 85 -7.86 3.30 -1.18
CA PHE A 85 -7.86 2.42 -2.34
C PHE A 85 -6.66 2.71 -3.22
N SER A 86 -5.96 1.68 -3.68
CA SER A 86 -4.80 1.83 -4.55
C SER A 86 -4.63 0.64 -5.49
N GLU A 87 -4.13 0.90 -6.68
CA GLU A 87 -3.69 -0.15 -7.61
C GLU A 87 -2.38 -0.79 -7.11
N ASN A 88 -1.48 0.03 -6.54
CA ASN A 88 -0.22 -0.43 -5.99
C ASN A 88 -0.35 -0.77 -4.51
N PRO A 89 -0.08 -2.01 -4.09
CA PRO A 89 -0.24 -2.42 -2.70
C PRO A 89 0.68 -1.66 -1.74
N LYS A 90 1.81 -1.17 -2.18
CA LYS A 90 2.84 -0.52 -1.37
C LYS A 90 2.54 0.96 -1.06
N GLU A 91 1.88 1.68 -1.96
CA GLU A 91 1.71 3.13 -1.87
C GLU A 91 1.00 3.60 -0.60
N PRO A 92 -0.14 3.03 -0.17
CA PRO A 92 -0.80 3.49 1.05
C PRO A 92 0.08 3.29 2.30
N ALA A 93 0.82 2.18 2.39
CA ALA A 93 1.73 1.93 3.50
C ALA A 93 2.87 2.96 3.57
N LEU A 94 3.44 3.34 2.41
CA LEU A 94 4.45 4.39 2.31
C LEU A 94 3.89 5.77 2.71
N ILE A 95 2.66 6.09 2.32
CA ILE A 95 1.98 7.34 2.70
C ILE A 95 1.84 7.41 4.22
N ILE A 96 1.29 6.36 4.85
CA ILE A 96 1.12 6.29 6.30
C ILE A 96 2.47 6.45 7.01
N SER A 97 3.49 5.69 6.59
CA SER A 97 4.83 5.74 7.19
C SER A 97 5.48 7.12 7.05
N SER A 98 5.41 7.73 5.86
CA SER A 98 5.98 9.06 5.60
C SER A 98 5.24 10.16 6.36
N PHE A 99 3.92 10.04 6.49
CA PHE A 99 3.09 10.98 7.22
C PHE A 99 3.40 10.94 8.73
N ARG A 100 3.53 9.74 9.31
CA ARG A 100 3.92 9.58 10.72
C ARG A 100 5.29 10.19 11.03
N LYS A 101 6.26 9.99 10.14
CA LYS A 101 7.59 10.59 10.29
C LYS A 101 7.56 12.12 10.27
N LYS A 102 6.67 12.72 9.46
CA LYS A 102 6.52 14.19 9.36
C LYS A 102 5.74 14.79 10.53
N SER A 103 4.75 14.06 11.04
CA SER A 103 3.89 14.55 12.14
C SER A 103 4.41 14.20 13.53
N ASN A 104 5.50 13.43 13.63
CA ASN A 104 6.02 12.86 14.88
C ASN A 104 4.93 12.17 15.73
N GLY A 105 3.93 11.58 15.07
CA GLY A 105 2.79 10.94 15.68
C GLY A 105 2.62 9.49 15.25
N GLU A 106 1.88 8.71 16.02
CA GLU A 106 1.56 7.33 15.71
C GLU A 106 0.38 7.20 14.73
N LYS A 107 -0.36 8.27 14.51
CA LYS A 107 -1.53 8.26 13.60
C LYS A 107 -1.21 8.88 12.24
N PRO A 108 -1.89 8.41 11.18
CA PRO A 108 -2.96 7.42 11.11
C PRO A 108 -2.48 5.99 11.44
N ALA A 109 -3.27 5.23 12.24
CA ALA A 109 -2.96 3.85 12.58
C ALA A 109 -3.56 2.90 11.54
N LEU A 110 -2.84 1.83 11.22
CA LEU A 110 -3.33 0.77 10.35
C LEU A 110 -4.20 -0.20 11.15
N LYS A 111 -5.48 -0.33 10.81
CA LYS A 111 -6.38 -1.33 11.38
C LYS A 111 -6.29 -2.65 10.65
N ALA A 112 -6.47 -2.60 9.35
CA ALA A 112 -6.35 -3.75 8.46
C ALA A 112 -5.96 -3.32 7.05
N ALA A 113 -5.38 -4.24 6.29
CA ALA A 113 -5.14 -4.08 4.87
C ALA A 113 -5.55 -5.36 4.15
N PHE A 114 -6.15 -5.21 2.99
CA PHE A 114 -6.47 -6.29 2.08
C PHE A 114 -5.63 -6.13 0.82
N ILE A 115 -4.80 -7.12 0.53
CA ILE A 115 -3.85 -7.05 -0.58
C ILE A 115 -3.86 -8.38 -1.33
N ASN A 116 -4.26 -8.36 -2.60
CA ASN A 116 -4.26 -9.51 -3.50
C ASN A 116 -4.97 -10.77 -2.95
N GLY A 117 -5.92 -10.62 -2.02
CA GLY A 117 -6.62 -11.74 -1.38
C GLY A 117 -6.21 -12.02 0.06
N ASP A 118 -5.08 -11.49 0.51
CA ASP A 118 -4.58 -11.67 1.88
C ASP A 118 -5.01 -10.53 2.80
N ILE A 119 -5.31 -10.85 4.06
CA ILE A 119 -5.70 -9.90 5.09
C ILE A 119 -4.57 -9.72 6.08
N TYR A 120 -4.14 -8.49 6.26
CA TYR A 120 -3.15 -8.07 7.25
C TYR A 120 -3.84 -7.22 8.31
N THR A 121 -3.92 -7.71 9.53
CA THR A 121 -4.54 -6.98 10.65
C THR A 121 -3.49 -6.39 11.58
N GLY A 122 -3.75 -5.17 12.06
CA GLY A 122 -2.91 -4.49 13.04
C GLY A 122 -1.75 -3.68 12.47
N ASP A 123 -1.29 -2.74 13.28
CA ASP A 123 -0.26 -1.77 12.91
C ASP A 123 1.16 -2.37 12.78
N ASN A 124 1.39 -3.50 13.45
CA ASN A 124 2.69 -4.21 13.39
C ASN A 124 3.07 -4.63 11.97
N ASN A 125 2.08 -4.91 11.13
CA ASN A 125 2.28 -5.34 9.75
C ASN A 125 2.65 -4.17 8.81
N LEU A 126 2.56 -2.91 9.26
CA LEU A 126 2.86 -1.75 8.42
C LEU A 126 4.29 -1.80 7.85
N LYS A 127 5.27 -2.26 8.63
CA LYS A 127 6.66 -2.40 8.16
C LYS A 127 6.77 -3.45 7.06
N ALA A 128 6.12 -4.59 7.21
CA ALA A 128 6.09 -5.63 6.19
C ALA A 128 5.40 -5.13 4.91
N LEU A 129 4.29 -4.40 5.04
CA LEU A 129 3.56 -3.81 3.92
C LEU A 129 4.37 -2.76 3.15
N THR A 130 5.25 -2.01 3.80
CA THR A 130 6.16 -1.09 3.10
C THR A 130 7.24 -1.80 2.28
N GLN A 131 7.55 -3.06 2.61
CA GLN A 131 8.56 -3.87 1.91
C GLN A 131 7.96 -4.74 0.78
N ILE A 132 6.64 -4.81 0.66
CA ILE A 132 5.99 -5.55 -0.43
C ILE A 132 6.47 -5.00 -1.77
N LYS A 133 6.95 -5.89 -2.62
CA LYS A 133 7.37 -5.56 -3.97
C LYS A 133 6.16 -5.48 -4.89
N THR A 134 6.15 -4.49 -5.76
CA THR A 134 5.14 -4.40 -6.82
C THR A 134 5.39 -5.47 -7.89
N LYS A 135 4.37 -5.80 -8.67
CA LYS A 135 4.50 -6.77 -9.79
C LYS A 135 5.66 -6.43 -10.72
N ASN A 136 5.82 -5.14 -11.04
CA ASN A 136 6.89 -4.69 -11.93
C ASN A 136 8.27 -4.78 -11.28
N GLU A 137 8.37 -4.51 -9.97
CA GLU A 137 9.60 -4.70 -9.20
C GLU A 137 10.01 -6.18 -9.16
N LEU A 138 9.05 -7.10 -8.97
CA LEU A 138 9.31 -8.55 -9.00
C LEU A 138 9.79 -9.02 -10.37
N ILE A 139 9.15 -8.58 -11.43
CA ILE A 139 9.55 -8.90 -12.80
C ILE A 139 10.98 -8.39 -13.06
N GLY A 140 11.28 -7.14 -12.68
CA GLY A 140 12.61 -6.56 -12.82
C GLY A 140 13.68 -7.34 -12.05
N GLU A 141 13.36 -7.80 -10.83
CA GLU A 141 14.26 -8.62 -10.01
C GLU A 141 14.55 -9.98 -10.66
N VAL A 142 13.52 -10.67 -11.17
CA VAL A 142 13.69 -11.95 -11.88
C VAL A 142 14.58 -11.78 -13.10
N ILE A 143 14.35 -10.74 -13.91
CA ILE A 143 15.21 -10.43 -15.08
C ILE A 143 16.64 -10.14 -14.61
N GLY A 144 16.82 -9.36 -13.54
CA GLY A 144 18.12 -9.08 -12.96
C GLY A 144 18.86 -10.33 -12.48
N LEU A 145 18.15 -11.25 -11.83
CA LEU A 145 18.71 -12.54 -11.38
C LEU A 145 19.12 -13.43 -12.56
N LEU A 146 18.33 -13.50 -13.61
CA LEU A 146 18.65 -14.26 -14.83
C LEU A 146 19.90 -13.70 -15.55
N GLN A 147 20.07 -12.38 -15.54
CA GLN A 147 21.23 -11.72 -16.15
C GLN A 147 22.47 -11.69 -15.25
N SER A 148 22.32 -11.96 -13.95
CA SER A 148 23.40 -11.85 -12.95
C SER A 148 24.63 -12.71 -13.30
N PRO A 149 24.53 -13.98 -13.74
CA PRO A 149 25.71 -14.78 -14.12
C PRO A 149 26.49 -14.14 -15.26
N ALA A 150 25.83 -13.70 -16.31
CA ALA A 150 26.47 -13.07 -17.46
C ALA A 150 27.15 -11.73 -17.09
N LYS A 151 26.46 -10.89 -16.30
CA LYS A 151 27.03 -9.62 -15.78
C LYS A 151 28.26 -9.85 -14.89
N ARG A 152 28.26 -10.89 -14.04
CA ARG A 152 29.42 -11.23 -13.21
C ARG A 152 30.64 -11.65 -14.03
N VAL A 153 30.45 -12.46 -15.06
CA VAL A 153 31.53 -12.89 -15.97
C VAL A 153 32.10 -11.67 -16.72
N LEU A 154 31.23 -10.83 -17.28
CA LEU A 154 31.65 -9.62 -17.99
C LEU A 154 32.42 -8.66 -17.07
N ALA A 155 31.90 -8.43 -15.84
CA ALA A 155 32.58 -7.58 -14.86
C ALA A 155 33.96 -8.13 -14.46
N ALA A 156 34.08 -9.46 -14.29
CA ALA A 156 35.38 -10.10 -13.99
C ALA A 156 36.38 -9.94 -15.14
N LEU A 157 35.95 -10.10 -16.38
CA LEU A 157 36.79 -9.91 -17.57
C LEU A 157 37.24 -8.45 -17.70
N LEU A 158 36.33 -7.50 -17.55
CA LEU A 158 36.68 -6.07 -17.61
C LEU A 158 37.65 -5.67 -16.52
N HIS A 159 37.43 -6.11 -15.27
CA HIS A 159 38.33 -5.81 -14.15
C HIS A 159 39.71 -6.46 -14.33
N HIS A 160 39.81 -7.63 -14.96
CA HIS A 160 41.07 -8.26 -15.29
C HIS A 160 41.83 -7.44 -16.35
N HIS A 161 41.12 -6.96 -17.37
CA HIS A 161 41.68 -6.13 -18.43
C HIS A 161 42.22 -4.79 -17.91
N GLU A 162 41.45 -4.13 -17.01
CA GLU A 162 41.90 -2.88 -16.37
C GLU A 162 43.16 -3.07 -15.52
N LYS A 163 43.22 -4.19 -14.76
CA LYS A 163 44.45 -4.50 -13.98
C LYS A 163 45.67 -4.75 -14.86
N GLN A 164 45.50 -5.43 -16.00
CA GLN A 164 46.59 -5.62 -16.94
C GLN A 164 47.03 -4.30 -17.60
N ALA A 165 46.10 -3.44 -17.98
CA ALA A 165 46.40 -2.15 -18.57
C ALA A 165 47.16 -1.22 -17.59
N VAL A 166 46.78 -1.25 -16.31
CA VAL A 166 47.50 -0.46 -15.25
C VAL A 166 48.88 -1.04 -15.00
N ALA A 167 49.09 -2.35 -15.06
CA ALA A 167 50.41 -2.97 -14.87
C ALA A 167 51.36 -2.64 -16.02
N VAL A 168 50.87 -2.55 -17.27
CA VAL A 168 51.68 -2.20 -18.44
C VAL A 168 52.10 -0.71 -18.48
N VAL A 169 51.34 0.18 -17.84
CA VAL A 169 51.65 1.63 -17.76
C VAL A 169 52.58 1.95 -16.60
N ALA A 170 52.79 1.00 -15.67
CA ALA A 170 53.64 1.17 -14.49
C ALA A 170 55.08 0.63 -14.68
N GLU A 171 55.40 0.02 -15.83
CA GLU A 171 56.73 -0.31 -16.30
C GLU A 171 57.26 0.80 -17.24
#